data_88586b1a194f5b2c59cb7fa49c8c689e
#
_entry.id   88586b1a194f5b2c59cb7fa49c8c689e
#
_cell.length_a   1.000
_cell.length_b   1.000
_cell.length_c   1.000
_cell.angle_alpha   90.00
_cell.angle_beta   90.00
_cell.angle_gamma   90.00
#
_symmetry.space_group_name_H-M   'P 1'
#
loop_
_entity.id
_entity.type
_entity.pdbx_description
1 polymer ?
#
loop_
_entity_poly.entity_id
_entity_poly.type
_entity_poly.pdbx_seq_one_letter_code
_entity_poly.pdbx_strand_id
1 'polypeptide(L)'
;YDSRTKEFLTKLPAAPTYFHKPITALNSHNGDVVRPKRCKWLNYEGEIVIIIGKTCKDVSIEEAGEYIAGYSVGNDFGLHDFRDTDAGSMLRVKGADSLAPVGPGIVTDWDFRNKMIRTYVNGELKQEDNTDNMEWNMHYLVADIARTITLVPGDMIFSGTPAHSRP
;
A
#
# COMPACT_ATOMS: atom_id res chain seq x y z
N TYR A 1 1.13 3.02 -9.78
CA TYR A 1 0.76 2.45 -11.07
C TYR A 1 0.52 3.54 -12.11
N ASP A 2 0.94 3.30 -13.32
CA ASP A 2 0.74 4.18 -14.47
C ASP A 2 -0.75 4.49 -14.73
N SER A 3 -1.63 3.51 -14.54
CA SER A 3 -3.08 3.68 -14.63
C SER A 3 -3.60 4.78 -13.70
N ARG A 4 -3.10 4.83 -12.46
CA ARG A 4 -3.50 5.84 -11.48
C ARG A 4 -2.96 7.23 -11.82
N THR A 5 -1.72 7.31 -12.29
CA THR A 5 -1.12 8.57 -12.75
C THR A 5 -1.93 9.18 -13.91
N LYS A 6 -2.34 8.34 -14.85
CA LYS A 6 -3.19 8.73 -15.97
C LYS A 6 -4.61 9.16 -15.55
N GLU A 7 -5.22 8.45 -14.60
CA GLU A 7 -6.55 8.77 -14.08
C GLU A 7 -6.61 10.21 -13.52
N PHE A 8 -5.57 10.62 -12.79
CA PHE A 8 -5.53 11.95 -12.19
C PHE A 8 -4.92 13.03 -13.08
N LEU A 9 -4.46 12.69 -14.28
CA LEU A 9 -3.75 13.59 -15.20
C LEU A 9 -2.62 14.37 -14.50
N THR A 10 -1.95 13.71 -13.55
CA THR A 10 -0.89 14.30 -12.77
C THR A 10 0.47 13.96 -13.37
N LYS A 11 1.41 14.90 -13.24
CA LYS A 11 2.81 14.59 -13.54
C LYS A 11 3.34 13.64 -12.47
N LEU A 12 4.00 12.57 -12.88
CA LEU A 12 4.70 11.67 -11.96
C LEU A 12 5.69 12.49 -11.10
N PRO A 13 5.64 12.40 -9.77
CA PRO A 13 6.63 13.05 -8.92
C PRO A 13 8.02 12.44 -9.14
N ALA A 14 9.07 13.15 -8.75
CA ALA A 14 10.46 12.70 -8.91
C ALA A 14 10.80 11.48 -8.02
N ALA A 15 10.03 11.25 -6.96
CA ALA A 15 10.17 10.13 -6.04
C ALA A 15 8.81 9.71 -5.49
N PRO A 16 8.67 8.47 -4.96
CA PRO A 16 7.44 8.05 -4.29
C PRO A 16 7.12 8.93 -3.11
N THR A 17 5.84 9.13 -2.84
CA THR A 17 5.38 9.79 -1.61
C THR A 17 4.90 8.73 -0.63
N TYR A 18 5.29 8.89 0.64
CA TYR A 18 4.96 7.95 1.69
C TYR A 18 4.17 8.62 2.81
N PHE A 19 3.37 7.83 3.51
CA PHE A 19 2.74 8.20 4.77
C PHE A 19 2.78 6.99 5.71
N HIS A 20 2.69 7.26 7.00
CA HIS A 20 2.70 6.23 8.02
C HIS A 20 1.27 5.86 8.44
N LYS A 21 1.00 4.56 8.56
CA LYS A 21 -0.21 4.05 9.20
C LYS A 21 0.15 3.57 10.61
N PRO A 22 -0.55 4.04 11.67
CA PRO A 22 -0.36 3.50 13.01
C PRO A 22 -0.61 1.99 13.06
N ILE A 23 0.05 1.29 13.97
CA ILE A 23 -0.14 -0.15 14.13
C ILE A 23 -1.60 -0.51 14.45
N THR A 24 -2.34 0.39 15.09
CA THR A 24 -3.79 0.22 15.39
C THR A 24 -4.66 0.24 14.14
N ALA A 25 -4.15 0.72 13.01
CA ALA A 25 -4.85 0.62 11.73
C ALA A 25 -4.83 -0.80 11.14
N LEU A 26 -3.88 -1.65 11.55
CA LEU A 26 -3.82 -3.04 11.09
C LEU A 26 -5.07 -3.81 11.45
N ASN A 27 -5.51 -4.63 10.53
CA ASN A 27 -6.67 -5.49 10.68
C ASN A 27 -6.38 -6.85 10.03
N SER A 28 -7.09 -7.87 10.48
CA SER A 28 -6.94 -9.22 9.95
C SER A 28 -7.65 -9.39 8.61
N HIS A 29 -7.24 -10.41 7.86
CA HIS A 29 -8.01 -10.91 6.73
C HIS A 29 -9.45 -11.24 7.17
N ASN A 30 -10.43 -10.75 6.41
CA ASN A 30 -11.86 -10.82 6.73
C ASN A 30 -12.29 -10.06 8.02
N GLY A 31 -11.40 -9.26 8.61
CA GLY A 31 -11.80 -8.38 9.71
C GLY A 31 -12.68 -7.22 9.21
N ASP A 32 -13.61 -6.80 10.06
CA ASP A 32 -14.49 -5.68 9.74
C ASP A 32 -13.71 -4.37 9.63
N VAL A 33 -13.90 -3.66 8.53
CA VAL A 33 -13.40 -2.29 8.37
C VAL A 33 -14.50 -1.32 8.79
N VAL A 34 -14.26 -0.59 9.89
CA VAL A 34 -15.27 0.26 10.49
C VAL A 34 -15.12 1.71 10.01
N ARG A 35 -16.08 2.16 9.21
CA ARG A 35 -16.18 3.57 8.84
C ARG A 35 -16.70 4.38 10.04
N PRO A 36 -15.94 5.39 10.53
CA PRO A 36 -16.41 6.23 11.64
C PRO A 36 -17.74 6.94 11.32
N LYS A 37 -18.61 7.07 12.30
CA LYS A 37 -19.98 7.63 12.12
C LYS A 37 -20.04 9.01 11.47
N ARG A 38 -18.99 9.82 11.61
CA ARG A 38 -18.91 11.19 11.08
C ARG A 38 -18.28 11.26 9.68
N CYS A 39 -17.81 10.13 9.13
CA CYS A 39 -17.19 10.06 7.82
C CYS A 39 -18.19 9.57 6.77
N LYS A 40 -18.20 10.22 5.64
CA LYS A 40 -19.06 9.88 4.49
C LYS A 40 -18.33 8.98 3.49
N TRP A 41 -17.04 9.22 3.33
CA TRP A 41 -16.25 8.62 2.26
C TRP A 41 -15.26 7.60 2.82
N LEU A 42 -15.47 6.33 2.48
CA LEU A 42 -14.52 5.24 2.73
C LEU A 42 -14.05 4.73 1.37
N ASN A 43 -12.80 5.03 1.03
CA ASN A 43 -12.20 4.59 -0.22
C ASN A 43 -11.42 3.30 0.01
N TYR A 44 -11.47 2.39 -0.96
CA TYR A 44 -10.65 1.20 -1.02
C TYR A 44 -9.40 1.42 -1.89
N GLU A 45 -8.32 0.76 -1.58
CA GLU A 45 -7.08 0.73 -2.35
C GLU A 45 -6.46 -0.65 -2.20
N GLY A 46 -6.74 -1.56 -3.16
CA GLY A 46 -6.14 -2.89 -3.19
C GLY A 46 -4.65 -2.78 -3.52
N GLU A 47 -3.81 -3.40 -2.70
CA GLU A 47 -2.36 -3.28 -2.79
C GLU A 47 -1.65 -4.59 -2.49
N ILE A 48 -0.44 -4.75 -3.03
CA ILE A 48 0.48 -5.76 -2.56
C ILE A 48 1.21 -5.20 -1.35
N VAL A 49 1.37 -6.01 -0.32
CA VAL A 49 2.05 -5.66 0.92
C VAL A 49 3.39 -6.39 0.97
N ILE A 50 4.48 -5.61 1.06
CA ILE A 50 5.83 -6.12 1.25
C ILE A 50 6.05 -6.29 2.75
N ILE A 51 6.57 -7.43 3.19
CA ILE A 51 6.83 -7.72 4.60
C ILE A 51 8.34 -7.84 4.79
N ILE A 52 8.89 -7.01 5.65
CA ILE A 52 10.32 -7.00 5.96
C ILE A 52 10.68 -8.16 6.86
N GLY A 53 11.74 -8.87 6.53
CA GLY A 53 12.23 -10.05 7.26
C GLY A 53 13.53 -9.86 8.01
N LYS A 54 14.33 -8.87 7.62
CA LYS A 54 15.62 -8.54 8.26
C LYS A 54 15.75 -7.04 8.42
N THR A 55 16.41 -6.59 9.49
CA THR A 55 16.73 -5.17 9.67
C THR A 55 17.46 -4.62 8.44
N CYS A 56 16.95 -3.55 7.87
CA CYS A 56 17.33 -3.01 6.58
C CYS A 56 17.60 -1.50 6.71
N LYS A 57 18.80 -1.07 6.32
CA LYS A 57 19.23 0.33 6.30
C LYS A 57 20.29 0.51 5.22
N ASP A 58 20.16 1.57 4.42
CA ASP A 58 21.10 1.94 3.35
C ASP A 58 21.42 0.78 2.39
N VAL A 59 20.39 0.06 1.93
CA VAL A 59 20.52 -1.05 1.00
C VAL A 59 20.27 -0.61 -0.44
N SER A 60 20.92 -1.25 -1.39
CA SER A 60 20.68 -1.03 -2.81
C SER A 60 19.37 -1.70 -3.27
N ILE A 61 18.90 -1.32 -4.47
CA ILE A 61 17.70 -1.95 -5.08
C ILE A 61 17.95 -3.44 -5.33
N GLU A 62 19.17 -3.78 -5.75
CA GLU A 62 19.59 -5.14 -6.04
C GLU A 62 19.59 -6.03 -4.80
N GLU A 63 19.99 -5.47 -3.67
CA GLU A 63 20.04 -6.16 -2.37
C GLU A 63 18.68 -6.23 -1.65
N ALA A 64 17.76 -5.33 -1.96
CA ALA A 64 16.50 -5.16 -1.22
C ALA A 64 15.70 -6.46 -1.06
N GLY A 65 15.74 -7.33 -2.07
CA GLY A 65 15.07 -8.63 -2.03
C GLY A 65 15.52 -9.55 -0.89
N GLU A 66 16.77 -9.44 -0.43
CA GLU A 66 17.31 -10.27 0.66
C GLU A 66 16.73 -9.90 2.05
N TYR A 67 16.11 -8.72 2.15
CA TYR A 67 15.52 -8.19 3.38
C TYR A 67 14.02 -8.42 3.46
N ILE A 68 13.40 -8.90 2.39
CA ILE A 68 11.97 -9.17 2.31
C ILE A 68 11.69 -10.60 2.79
N ALA A 69 10.81 -10.75 3.79
CA ALA A 69 10.33 -12.06 4.25
C ALA A 69 9.34 -12.67 3.26
N GLY A 70 8.58 -11.85 2.59
CA GLY A 70 7.57 -12.25 1.63
C GLY A 70 6.57 -11.15 1.35
N TYR A 71 5.48 -11.55 0.72
CA TYR A 71 4.44 -10.64 0.24
C TYR A 71 3.06 -11.11 0.68
N SER A 72 2.17 -10.17 0.85
CA SER A 72 0.75 -10.42 1.11
C SER A 72 -0.10 -9.49 0.23
N VAL A 73 -1.40 -9.53 0.39
CA VAL A 73 -2.30 -8.52 -0.14
C VAL A 73 -2.94 -7.75 1.00
N GLY A 74 -3.26 -6.49 0.75
CA GLY A 74 -3.92 -5.64 1.72
C GLY A 74 -4.82 -4.63 1.03
N ASN A 75 -5.55 -3.89 1.84
CA ASN A 75 -6.36 -2.81 1.35
C ASN A 75 -6.06 -1.55 2.18
N ASP A 76 -5.53 -0.52 1.52
CA ASP A 76 -5.21 0.75 2.16
C ASP A 76 -6.43 1.65 2.19
N PHE A 77 -7.41 1.30 3.03
CA PHE A 77 -8.63 2.10 3.18
C PHE A 77 -8.32 3.53 3.61
N GLY A 78 -9.14 4.47 3.16
CA GLY A 78 -8.98 5.88 3.45
C GLY A 78 -10.28 6.61 3.72
N LEU A 79 -10.24 7.56 4.66
CA LEU A 79 -11.33 8.46 5.02
C LEU A 79 -11.11 9.81 4.34
N HIS A 80 -11.59 9.93 3.10
CA HIS A 80 -11.31 11.11 2.28
C HIS A 80 -11.97 12.40 2.75
N ASP A 81 -12.89 12.32 3.73
CA ASP A 81 -13.41 13.49 4.46
C ASP A 81 -12.30 14.34 5.10
N PHE A 82 -11.16 13.75 5.45
CA PHE A 82 -10.04 14.44 6.11
C PHE A 82 -8.94 14.91 5.16
N ARG A 83 -9.06 14.70 3.85
CA ARG A 83 -7.98 14.96 2.91
C ARG A 83 -7.47 16.41 2.97
N ASP A 84 -8.38 17.37 3.01
CA ASP A 84 -8.02 18.78 3.02
C ASP A 84 -7.49 19.23 4.39
N THR A 85 -8.04 18.66 5.48
CA THR A 85 -7.63 19.03 6.85
C THR A 85 -6.31 18.41 7.27
N ASP A 86 -5.91 17.29 6.69
CA ASP A 86 -4.62 16.64 6.97
C ASP A 86 -3.43 17.34 6.30
N ALA A 87 -3.69 18.26 5.40
CA ALA A 87 -2.68 19.08 4.74
C ALA A 87 -1.46 18.28 4.23
N GLY A 88 -1.70 17.09 3.69
CA GLY A 88 -0.67 16.20 3.15
C GLY A 88 -0.07 15.18 4.12
N SER A 89 -0.33 15.28 5.44
CA SER A 89 0.17 14.28 6.40
C SER A 89 -0.46 12.90 6.22
N MET A 90 -1.68 12.87 5.71
CA MET A 90 -2.51 11.68 5.48
C MET A 90 -2.83 10.86 6.75
N LEU A 91 -2.48 11.33 7.94
CA LEU A 91 -2.62 10.55 9.17
C LEU A 91 -4.09 10.22 9.49
N ARG A 92 -5.00 11.20 9.43
CA ARG A 92 -6.44 10.96 9.67
C ARG A 92 -7.10 10.26 8.50
N VAL A 93 -6.63 10.54 7.28
CA VAL A 93 -7.14 9.87 6.08
C VAL A 93 -6.88 8.38 6.13
N LYS A 94 -5.67 7.96 6.55
CA LYS A 94 -5.18 6.58 6.40
C LYS A 94 -4.98 5.83 7.72
N GLY A 95 -4.98 6.53 8.86
CA GLY A 95 -4.54 5.97 10.14
C GLY A 95 -5.62 5.58 11.12
N ALA A 96 -6.91 5.68 10.79
CA ALA A 96 -7.96 5.24 11.70
C ALA A 96 -7.93 3.71 11.90
N ASP A 97 -8.46 3.25 13.02
CA ASP A 97 -8.50 1.84 13.38
C ASP A 97 -9.14 0.99 12.28
N SER A 98 -8.64 -0.21 12.08
CA SER A 98 -9.11 -1.21 11.11
C SER A 98 -8.91 -0.90 9.62
N LEU A 99 -8.35 0.24 9.24
CA LEU A 99 -8.23 0.68 7.84
C LEU A 99 -7.12 -0.01 7.03
N ALA A 100 -6.42 -0.99 7.59
CA ALA A 100 -5.35 -1.72 6.90
C ALA A 100 -5.49 -3.25 7.09
N PRO A 101 -6.54 -3.89 6.55
CA PRO A 101 -6.60 -5.33 6.53
C PRO A 101 -5.49 -5.91 5.65
N VAL A 102 -4.80 -6.94 6.15
CA VAL A 102 -3.72 -7.67 5.46
C VAL A 102 -3.93 -9.16 5.61
N GLY A 103 -3.63 -9.92 4.59
CA GLY A 103 -3.68 -11.37 4.59
C GLY A 103 -4.31 -11.92 3.31
N PRO A 104 -4.58 -13.25 3.25
CA PRO A 104 -4.71 -14.21 4.35
C PRO A 104 -3.40 -14.76 4.91
N GLY A 105 -2.28 -14.62 4.23
CA GLY A 105 -1.00 -15.16 4.62
C GLY A 105 0.16 -14.46 3.93
N ILE A 106 1.36 -14.93 4.17
CA ILE A 106 2.59 -14.44 3.55
C ILE A 106 3.04 -15.47 2.52
N VAL A 107 3.30 -15.02 1.29
CA VAL A 107 3.89 -15.84 0.25
C VAL A 107 5.38 -15.53 0.17
N THR A 108 6.21 -16.52 0.41
CA THR A 108 7.67 -16.46 0.28
C THR A 108 8.09 -16.89 -1.13
N ASP A 109 9.32 -16.58 -1.52
CA ASP A 109 9.89 -16.96 -2.81
C ASP A 109 9.02 -16.61 -4.02
N TRP A 110 8.36 -15.46 -3.94
CA TRP A 110 7.44 -14.98 -4.96
C TRP A 110 8.10 -13.91 -5.84
N ASP A 111 8.05 -14.12 -7.15
CA ASP A 111 8.42 -13.11 -8.12
C ASP A 111 7.23 -12.18 -8.39
N PHE A 112 7.36 -10.93 -8.01
CA PHE A 112 6.30 -9.94 -8.16
C PHE A 112 6.12 -9.43 -9.59
N ARG A 113 7.01 -9.75 -10.52
CA ARG A 113 6.92 -9.29 -11.92
C ARG A 113 5.77 -9.97 -12.65
N ASN A 114 5.10 -9.22 -13.51
CA ASN A 114 4.00 -9.67 -14.34
C ASN A 114 2.89 -10.40 -13.54
N LYS A 115 2.42 -9.79 -12.46
CA LYS A 115 1.30 -10.28 -11.67
C LYS A 115 0.09 -9.35 -11.79
N MET A 116 -1.08 -9.94 -11.92
CA MET A 116 -2.33 -9.19 -11.90
C MET A 116 -2.76 -8.92 -10.47
N ILE A 117 -3.13 -7.67 -10.20
CA ILE A 117 -3.84 -7.27 -8.99
C ILE A 117 -5.28 -6.89 -9.35
N ARG A 118 -6.24 -7.37 -8.56
CA ARG A 118 -7.68 -7.09 -8.75
C ARG A 118 -8.34 -6.77 -7.43
N THR A 119 -9.21 -5.77 -7.44
CA THR A 119 -10.05 -5.42 -6.29
C THR A 119 -11.52 -5.56 -6.69
N TYR A 120 -12.26 -6.28 -5.87
CA TYR A 120 -13.70 -6.49 -6.06
C TYR A 120 -14.46 -5.86 -4.89
N VAL A 121 -15.60 -5.24 -5.20
CA VAL A 121 -16.57 -4.74 -4.21
C VAL A 121 -17.93 -5.37 -4.52
N ASN A 122 -18.47 -6.13 -3.58
CA ASN A 122 -19.72 -6.86 -3.75
C ASN A 122 -19.74 -7.78 -5.00
N GLY A 123 -18.59 -8.38 -5.32
CA GLY A 123 -18.42 -9.25 -6.48
C GLY A 123 -18.16 -8.52 -7.80
N GLU A 124 -18.23 -7.20 -7.83
CA GLU A 124 -17.96 -6.39 -9.01
C GLU A 124 -16.48 -5.99 -9.07
N LEU A 125 -15.81 -6.22 -10.19
CA LEU A 125 -14.43 -5.79 -10.42
C LEU A 125 -14.36 -4.25 -10.45
N LYS A 126 -13.55 -3.68 -9.56
CA LYS A 126 -13.36 -2.23 -9.44
C LYS A 126 -11.97 -1.77 -9.86
N GLN A 127 -10.95 -2.53 -9.52
CA GLN A 127 -9.58 -2.22 -9.91
C GLN A 127 -8.93 -3.44 -10.57
N GLU A 128 -8.16 -3.19 -11.60
CA GLU A 128 -7.32 -4.21 -12.24
C GLU A 128 -6.07 -3.53 -12.81
N ASP A 129 -4.91 -4.10 -12.54
CA ASP A 129 -3.66 -3.68 -13.17
C ASP A 129 -2.62 -4.81 -13.06
N ASN A 130 -1.48 -4.61 -13.74
CA ASN A 130 -0.34 -5.52 -13.69
C ASN A 130 0.80 -4.87 -12.92
N THR A 131 1.53 -5.62 -12.12
CA THR A 131 2.68 -5.13 -11.34
C THR A 131 3.79 -4.54 -12.20
N ASP A 132 3.91 -4.94 -13.47
CA ASP A 132 4.87 -4.35 -14.39
C ASP A 132 4.55 -2.88 -14.75
N ASN A 133 3.32 -2.42 -14.45
CA ASN A 133 2.89 -1.04 -14.62
C ASN A 133 3.12 -0.18 -13.36
N MET A 134 3.81 -0.68 -12.35
CA MET A 134 4.25 0.11 -11.21
C MET A 134 5.32 1.11 -11.64
N GLU A 135 5.17 2.38 -11.27
CA GLU A 135 6.16 3.44 -11.53
C GLU A 135 7.50 3.18 -10.82
N TRP A 136 7.41 2.63 -9.62
CA TRP A 136 8.54 2.14 -8.83
C TRP A 136 8.23 0.71 -8.39
N ASN A 137 9.15 -0.21 -8.65
CA ASN A 137 8.96 -1.60 -8.25
C ASN A 137 9.16 -1.79 -6.73
N MET A 138 8.81 -2.96 -6.24
CA MET A 138 8.80 -3.25 -4.80
C MET A 138 10.21 -3.19 -4.17
N HIS A 139 11.26 -3.61 -4.87
CA HIS A 139 12.63 -3.50 -4.39
C HIS A 139 13.08 -2.04 -4.29
N TYR A 140 12.68 -1.20 -5.27
CA TYR A 140 12.93 0.23 -5.22
C TYR A 140 12.28 0.87 -3.98
N LEU A 141 11.01 0.54 -3.67
CA LEU A 141 10.32 1.10 -2.52
C LEU A 141 11.04 0.76 -1.21
N VAL A 142 11.49 -0.47 -1.04
CA VAL A 142 12.27 -0.90 0.14
C VAL A 142 13.57 -0.11 0.24
N ALA A 143 14.36 -0.07 -0.85
CA ALA A 143 15.64 0.63 -0.87
C ALA A 143 15.49 2.14 -0.63
N ASP A 144 14.46 2.76 -1.22
CA ASP A 144 14.22 4.20 -1.09
C ASP A 144 13.83 4.59 0.35
N ILE A 145 12.94 3.85 0.99
CA ILE A 145 12.60 4.06 2.40
C ILE A 145 13.81 3.80 3.30
N ALA A 146 14.55 2.72 3.04
CA ALA A 146 15.70 2.33 3.85
C ALA A 146 16.86 3.34 3.84
N ARG A 147 16.91 4.27 2.89
CA ARG A 147 17.90 5.37 2.89
C ARG A 147 17.82 6.24 4.14
N THR A 148 16.61 6.47 4.63
CA THR A 148 16.36 7.41 5.75
C THR A 148 15.77 6.74 6.97
N ILE A 149 14.97 5.69 6.79
CA ILE A 149 14.24 4.99 7.84
C ILE A 149 14.80 3.58 7.97
N THR A 150 15.24 3.19 9.18
CA THR A 150 15.57 1.78 9.43
C THR A 150 14.29 0.96 9.45
N LEU A 151 14.20 0.00 8.55
CA LEU A 151 13.13 -0.99 8.52
C LEU A 151 13.51 -2.18 9.40
N VAL A 152 12.55 -2.74 10.12
CA VAL A 152 12.76 -3.88 11.03
C VAL A 152 11.86 -5.06 10.65
N PRO A 153 12.21 -6.29 11.05
CA PRO A 153 11.35 -7.45 10.80
C PRO A 153 9.92 -7.24 11.28
N GLY A 154 8.96 -7.49 10.38
CA GLY A 154 7.54 -7.27 10.61
C GLY A 154 7.00 -5.93 10.10
N ASP A 155 7.86 -4.98 9.71
CA ASP A 155 7.39 -3.79 9.02
C ASP A 155 6.69 -4.18 7.71
N MET A 156 5.59 -3.49 7.42
CA MET A 156 4.77 -3.71 6.24
C MET A 156 4.75 -2.46 5.37
N ILE A 157 5.03 -2.62 4.08
CA ILE A 157 4.99 -1.56 3.09
C ILE A 157 3.87 -1.87 2.11
N PHE A 158 2.84 -1.03 2.11
CA PHE A 158 1.81 -1.03 1.08
C PHE A 158 2.39 -0.38 -0.17
N SER A 159 2.33 -1.09 -1.29
CA SER A 159 3.13 -0.75 -2.49
C SER A 159 2.47 0.25 -3.43
N GLY A 160 1.28 0.71 -3.10
CA GLY A 160 0.49 1.58 -3.98
C GLY A 160 -0.57 0.83 -4.77
N THR A 161 -1.62 1.55 -5.13
CA THR A 161 -2.84 1.01 -5.74
C THR A 161 -3.00 1.41 -7.21
N PRO A 162 -3.67 0.58 -8.04
CA PRO A 162 -4.11 0.96 -9.39
C PRO A 162 -5.15 2.09 -9.40
N ALA A 163 -5.56 2.51 -10.61
CA ALA A 163 -6.69 3.41 -10.82
C ALA A 163 -8.00 2.89 -10.21
N HIS A 164 -9.03 3.73 -10.19
CA HIS A 164 -10.40 3.42 -9.76
C HIS A 164 -10.54 3.03 -8.28
N SER A 165 -9.74 3.65 -7.40
CA SER A 165 -9.80 3.45 -5.94
C SER A 165 -10.93 4.22 -5.24
N ARG A 166 -11.83 4.81 -5.99
CA ARG A 166 -12.96 5.58 -5.45
C ARG A 166 -14.25 4.78 -5.46
N PRO A 167 -15.13 4.96 -4.43
CA PRO A 167 -16.45 4.36 -4.43
C PRO A 167 -17.35 4.92 -5.54
#